data_0fd86c76537f58ddcc70aa20c01a154a
#
_entry.id   0fd86c76537f58ddcc70aa20c01a154a
#
_cell.length_a   1.000
_cell.length_b   1.000
_cell.length_c   1.000
_cell.angle_alpha   90.00
_cell.angle_beta   90.00
_cell.angle_gamma   90.00
#
_symmetry.space_group_name_H-M   'P 1'
#
loop_
_entity.id
_entity.type
_entity.pdbx_description
1 polymer ?
#
loop_
_entity_poly.entity_id
_entity_poly.type
_entity_poly.pdbx_seq_one_letter_code
_entity_poly.pdbx_strand_id
1 'polypeptide(L)'
;MCFMDWSEPQLLEGAGSILKLPEFIKSKGVNKVLVVTDKGLMSLNLLDPLFKKLEEVGVEYVVYDGVQPNPTIPNIEECKDMYVQNNCQGIIAFGGGSSMDCAKAAGARVVKPKQSVRAMRGQLKVHKALPPFFAVPTTAGTGSETTVAAVVTDPETHEKNAINDTCLRPKYAVLDPELTVGLPPHITSTTGMDALTHAVEAYIGKSNTKDTIREAEEATKLIFDNIEEAYNNGKNLEARGNMLKGSYLAGRAFTHAYVGYVHAIAHNLGGLYGTPHGLANAVILPYVLDYYADAAYPQLAKLADIVGVGKGLDTAGKGKAFIEAIRTLNKNMNIPEKFDFIKEEDLPILIERALKEGNPLYPVPKIMDKKDCEAVIRSFMA
;
A
#
# COMPACT_ATOMS: atom_id res chain seq x y z
N MET A 1 -9.56 25.59 1.41
CA MET A 1 -8.46 25.19 2.31
C MET A 1 -8.61 23.71 2.59
N CYS A 2 -7.65 22.86 2.19
CA CYS A 2 -7.66 21.41 2.45
C CYS A 2 -6.92 21.10 3.75
N PHE A 3 -7.13 21.89 4.79
CA PHE A 3 -6.54 21.63 6.09
C PHE A 3 -7.31 20.51 6.78
N MET A 4 -6.65 19.36 6.96
CA MET A 4 -7.11 18.20 7.73
C MET A 4 -8.46 17.58 7.26
N ASP A 5 -8.62 17.38 5.95
CA ASP A 5 -9.72 16.58 5.46
C ASP A 5 -9.38 15.08 5.62
N TRP A 6 -9.84 14.50 6.72
CA TRP A 6 -9.72 13.08 7.03
C TRP A 6 -10.95 12.28 6.60
N SER A 7 -11.79 12.86 5.71
CA SER A 7 -12.95 12.13 5.20
C SER A 7 -12.52 10.88 4.43
N GLU A 8 -13.21 9.78 4.69
CA GLU A 8 -12.99 8.52 4.00
C GLU A 8 -13.33 8.63 2.51
N PRO A 9 -12.63 7.89 1.64
CA PRO A 9 -13.03 7.78 0.25
C PRO A 9 -14.47 7.26 0.11
N GLN A 10 -15.24 7.86 -0.76
CA GLN A 10 -16.53 7.29 -1.16
C GLN A 10 -16.28 6.06 -2.03
N LEU A 11 -16.82 4.90 -1.65
CA LEU A 11 -16.57 3.63 -2.31
C LEU A 11 -17.62 3.30 -3.38
N LEU A 12 -17.12 2.74 -4.49
CA LEU A 12 -17.85 1.85 -5.37
C LEU A 12 -17.28 0.45 -5.16
N GLU A 13 -18.08 -0.51 -4.69
CA GLU A 13 -17.62 -1.82 -4.26
C GLU A 13 -18.38 -2.95 -4.94
N GLY A 14 -17.67 -4.07 -5.19
CA GLY A 14 -18.21 -5.31 -5.75
C GLY A 14 -17.86 -5.54 -7.20
N ALA A 15 -18.12 -6.77 -7.68
CA ALA A 15 -17.85 -7.18 -9.06
C ALA A 15 -18.57 -6.28 -10.06
N GLY A 16 -17.88 -5.82 -11.10
CA GLY A 16 -18.37 -4.89 -12.09
C GLY A 16 -18.53 -3.45 -11.61
N SER A 17 -18.06 -3.10 -10.39
CA SER A 17 -18.19 -1.72 -9.88
C SER A 17 -17.41 -0.70 -10.70
N ILE A 18 -16.38 -1.11 -11.43
CA ILE A 18 -15.65 -0.26 -12.38
C ILE A 18 -16.57 0.34 -13.44
N LEU A 19 -17.61 -0.39 -13.88
CA LEU A 19 -18.56 0.07 -14.89
C LEU A 19 -19.50 1.16 -14.40
N LYS A 20 -19.63 1.34 -13.08
CA LYS A 20 -20.40 2.43 -12.45
C LYS A 20 -19.58 3.72 -12.34
N LEU A 21 -18.25 3.62 -12.43
CA LEU A 21 -17.35 4.75 -12.26
C LEU A 21 -17.59 5.89 -13.27
N PRO A 22 -17.80 5.66 -14.59
CA PRO A 22 -18.02 6.74 -15.55
C PRO A 22 -19.25 7.61 -15.25
N GLU A 23 -20.39 7.00 -14.91
CA GLU A 23 -21.60 7.74 -14.51
C GLU A 23 -21.37 8.52 -13.22
N PHE A 24 -20.64 7.92 -12.29
CA PHE A 24 -20.25 8.56 -11.04
C PHE A 24 -19.35 9.77 -11.28
N ILE A 25 -18.33 9.67 -12.16
CA ILE A 25 -17.46 10.78 -12.58
C ILE A 25 -18.31 11.92 -13.15
N LYS A 26 -19.23 11.61 -14.06
CA LYS A 26 -20.12 12.60 -14.68
C LYS A 26 -21.00 13.30 -13.64
N SER A 27 -21.51 12.56 -12.63
CA SER A 27 -22.29 13.13 -11.53
C SER A 27 -21.52 14.13 -10.67
N LYS A 28 -20.17 14.10 -10.70
CA LYS A 28 -19.29 15.07 -10.04
C LYS A 28 -18.96 16.28 -10.92
N GLY A 29 -19.57 16.40 -12.09
CA GLY A 29 -19.35 17.50 -13.04
C GLY A 29 -18.02 17.40 -13.80
N VAL A 30 -17.42 16.21 -13.85
CA VAL A 30 -16.17 15.93 -14.57
C VAL A 30 -16.51 15.37 -15.94
N ASN A 31 -16.07 16.05 -17.01
CA ASN A 31 -16.34 15.64 -18.39
C ASN A 31 -15.11 15.13 -19.12
N LYS A 32 -13.91 15.32 -18.55
CA LYS A 32 -12.67 14.82 -19.12
C LYS A 32 -11.69 14.41 -18.03
N VAL A 33 -11.12 13.21 -18.15
CA VAL A 33 -10.21 12.63 -17.17
C VAL A 33 -8.86 12.25 -17.79
N LEU A 34 -7.80 12.30 -16.98
CA LEU A 34 -6.56 11.62 -17.26
C LEU A 34 -6.61 10.24 -16.57
N VAL A 35 -6.40 9.18 -17.35
CA VAL A 35 -6.24 7.81 -16.84
C VAL A 35 -4.76 7.53 -16.70
N VAL A 36 -4.30 7.28 -15.47
CA VAL A 36 -2.89 7.02 -15.14
C VAL A 36 -2.72 5.54 -14.86
N THR A 37 -1.90 4.87 -15.65
CA THR A 37 -1.70 3.42 -15.60
C THR A 37 -0.30 3.03 -16.11
N ASP A 38 -0.05 1.76 -16.29
CA ASP A 38 1.19 1.24 -16.87
C ASP A 38 0.93 0.41 -18.14
N LYS A 39 1.99 0.20 -18.93
CA LYS A 39 1.91 -0.56 -20.19
C LYS A 39 1.52 -2.02 -20.00
N GLY A 40 1.85 -2.61 -18.83
CA GLY A 40 1.48 -3.98 -18.53
C GLY A 40 -0.03 -4.14 -18.45
N LEU A 41 -0.70 -3.27 -17.68
CA LEU A 41 -2.16 -3.27 -17.56
C LEU A 41 -2.85 -2.94 -18.89
N MET A 42 -2.29 -2.01 -19.67
CA MET A 42 -2.79 -1.72 -21.04
C MET A 42 -2.74 -2.94 -21.94
N SER A 43 -1.64 -3.69 -21.91
CA SER A 43 -1.46 -4.89 -22.75
C SER A 43 -2.41 -6.04 -22.39
N LEU A 44 -2.98 -6.04 -21.17
CA LEU A 44 -3.96 -7.02 -20.71
C LEU A 44 -5.39 -6.65 -21.10
N ASN A 45 -5.62 -5.50 -21.77
CA ASN A 45 -6.93 -4.97 -22.11
C ASN A 45 -7.89 -4.81 -20.90
N LEU A 46 -7.31 -4.66 -19.71
CA LEU A 46 -8.06 -4.59 -18.45
C LEU A 46 -8.88 -3.30 -18.34
N LEU A 47 -8.48 -2.25 -19.07
CA LEU A 47 -9.15 -0.95 -19.10
C LEU A 47 -10.22 -0.83 -20.18
N ASP A 48 -10.31 -1.75 -21.13
CA ASP A 48 -11.25 -1.65 -22.27
C ASP A 48 -12.72 -1.50 -21.84
N PRO A 49 -13.22 -2.26 -20.82
CA PRO A 49 -14.58 -2.06 -20.33
C PRO A 49 -14.84 -0.66 -19.77
N LEU A 50 -13.82 -0.09 -19.07
CA LEU A 50 -13.89 1.28 -18.53
C LEU A 50 -13.91 2.30 -19.67
N PHE A 51 -13.04 2.16 -20.68
CA PHE A 51 -12.95 3.09 -21.82
C PHE A 51 -14.29 3.12 -22.59
N LYS A 52 -14.82 1.94 -22.93
CA LYS A 52 -16.12 1.82 -23.58
C LYS A 52 -17.20 2.52 -22.80
N LYS A 53 -17.23 2.33 -21.48
CA LYS A 53 -18.27 2.95 -20.63
C LYS A 53 -18.08 4.46 -20.48
N LEU A 54 -16.86 4.99 -20.46
CA LEU A 54 -16.57 6.43 -20.51
C LEU A 54 -17.13 7.07 -21.79
N GLU A 55 -16.91 6.42 -22.95
CA GLU A 55 -17.44 6.87 -24.25
C GLU A 55 -18.98 6.87 -24.27
N GLU A 56 -19.61 5.79 -23.78
CA GLU A 56 -21.07 5.67 -23.70
C GLU A 56 -21.74 6.79 -22.90
N VAL A 57 -21.12 7.23 -21.81
CA VAL A 57 -21.66 8.30 -20.97
C VAL A 57 -21.17 9.71 -21.38
N GLY A 58 -20.30 9.79 -22.39
CA GLY A 58 -19.78 11.05 -22.91
C GLY A 58 -18.81 11.72 -21.93
N VAL A 59 -17.94 10.95 -21.27
CA VAL A 59 -16.77 11.44 -20.53
C VAL A 59 -15.53 11.19 -21.38
N GLU A 60 -14.87 12.26 -21.80
CA GLU A 60 -13.62 12.17 -22.55
C GLU A 60 -12.48 11.67 -21.65
N TYR A 61 -11.52 10.98 -22.26
CA TYR A 61 -10.32 10.54 -21.50
C TYR A 61 -9.05 10.66 -22.34
N VAL A 62 -7.93 10.78 -21.64
CA VAL A 62 -6.57 10.67 -22.17
C VAL A 62 -5.84 9.66 -21.31
N VAL A 63 -4.95 8.86 -21.87
CA VAL A 63 -4.24 7.81 -21.14
C VAL A 63 -2.77 8.16 -21.00
N TYR A 64 -2.25 8.16 -19.78
CA TYR A 64 -0.83 8.13 -19.47
C TYR A 64 -0.47 6.72 -19.01
N ASP A 65 0.21 5.97 -19.84
CA ASP A 65 0.63 4.57 -19.59
C ASP A 65 2.13 4.43 -19.26
N GLY A 66 2.80 5.55 -19.03
CA GLY A 66 4.23 5.63 -18.79
C GLY A 66 4.68 5.32 -17.36
N VAL A 67 3.78 4.89 -16.46
CA VAL A 67 4.14 4.62 -15.06
C VAL A 67 5.12 3.45 -15.00
N GLN A 68 6.22 3.68 -14.26
CA GLN A 68 7.22 2.64 -13.97
C GLN A 68 7.06 2.12 -12.54
N PRO A 69 7.50 0.90 -12.24
CA PRO A 69 7.65 0.46 -10.85
C PRO A 69 8.50 1.48 -10.08
N ASN A 70 7.99 1.94 -8.92
CA ASN A 70 8.57 3.05 -8.17
C ASN A 70 8.65 4.34 -9.01
N PRO A 71 7.55 5.07 -9.18
CA PRO A 71 7.44 6.17 -10.14
C PRO A 71 8.50 7.24 -9.88
N THR A 72 9.07 7.74 -10.96
CA THR A 72 10.15 8.73 -10.93
C THR A 72 9.62 10.14 -11.09
N ILE A 73 10.46 11.15 -10.74
CA ILE A 73 10.12 12.56 -10.96
C ILE A 73 9.77 12.85 -12.43
N PRO A 74 10.49 12.35 -13.46
CA PRO A 74 10.09 12.49 -14.85
C PRO A 74 8.69 11.94 -15.15
N ASN A 75 8.34 10.73 -14.67
CA ASN A 75 6.99 10.19 -14.87
C ASN A 75 5.90 11.13 -14.33
N ILE A 76 6.15 11.74 -13.18
CA ILE A 76 5.20 12.67 -12.56
C ILE A 76 5.04 13.94 -13.39
N GLU A 77 6.15 14.50 -13.89
CA GLU A 77 6.08 15.73 -14.70
C GLU A 77 5.42 15.46 -16.06
N GLU A 78 5.72 14.34 -16.74
CA GLU A 78 5.05 13.93 -17.97
C GLU A 78 3.55 13.74 -17.77
N CYS A 79 3.16 13.04 -16.69
CA CYS A 79 1.77 12.82 -16.31
C CYS A 79 1.03 14.16 -16.06
N LYS A 80 1.65 15.06 -15.28
CA LYS A 80 1.14 16.42 -15.03
C LYS A 80 1.01 17.21 -16.34
N ASP A 81 2.00 17.17 -17.24
CA ASP A 81 1.98 17.90 -18.51
C ASP A 81 0.85 17.40 -19.40
N MET A 82 0.64 16.08 -19.49
CA MET A 82 -0.47 15.48 -20.22
C MET A 82 -1.83 15.95 -19.66
N TYR A 83 -1.99 16.01 -18.33
CA TYR A 83 -3.21 16.53 -17.69
C TYR A 83 -3.49 17.98 -18.11
N VAL A 84 -2.48 18.84 -18.04
CA VAL A 84 -2.63 20.29 -18.33
C VAL A 84 -2.87 20.54 -19.81
N GLN A 85 -2.07 19.92 -20.71
CA GLN A 85 -2.16 20.12 -22.17
C GLN A 85 -3.52 19.66 -22.74
N ASN A 86 -4.13 18.64 -22.13
CA ASN A 86 -5.41 18.11 -22.56
C ASN A 86 -6.61 18.69 -21.82
N ASN A 87 -6.41 19.69 -20.93
CA ASN A 87 -7.46 20.31 -20.13
C ASN A 87 -8.30 19.30 -19.34
N CYS A 88 -7.65 18.27 -18.76
CA CYS A 88 -8.32 17.29 -17.92
C CYS A 88 -8.89 17.95 -16.66
N GLN A 89 -9.99 17.41 -16.15
CA GLN A 89 -10.73 17.92 -15.00
C GLN A 89 -10.67 16.99 -13.79
N GLY A 90 -10.28 15.73 -14.01
CA GLY A 90 -10.13 14.70 -12.99
C GLY A 90 -9.05 13.70 -13.36
N ILE A 91 -8.68 12.85 -12.41
CA ILE A 91 -7.66 11.81 -12.56
C ILE A 91 -8.26 10.47 -12.14
N ILE A 92 -8.15 9.46 -13.00
CA ILE A 92 -8.36 8.06 -12.66
C ILE A 92 -6.98 7.43 -12.48
N ALA A 93 -6.64 6.98 -11.28
CA ALA A 93 -5.43 6.21 -11.01
C ALA A 93 -5.79 4.72 -11.07
N PHE A 94 -5.44 4.05 -12.17
CA PHE A 94 -5.78 2.66 -12.42
C PHE A 94 -4.51 1.80 -12.34
N GLY A 95 -4.43 0.94 -11.31
CA GLY A 95 -3.27 0.08 -11.11
C GLY A 95 -2.95 -0.19 -9.66
N GLY A 96 -1.72 -0.61 -9.38
CA GLY A 96 -1.19 -0.78 -8.03
C GLY A 96 -0.69 0.54 -7.43
N GLY A 97 0.07 0.42 -6.32
CA GLY A 97 0.62 1.58 -5.62
C GLY A 97 1.40 2.55 -6.50
N SER A 98 2.21 2.06 -7.46
CA SER A 98 3.01 2.92 -8.36
C SER A 98 2.14 3.83 -9.22
N SER A 99 1.06 3.31 -9.80
CA SER A 99 0.12 4.12 -10.60
C SER A 99 -0.58 5.17 -9.73
N MET A 100 -0.97 4.80 -8.51
CA MET A 100 -1.61 5.71 -7.57
C MET A 100 -0.66 6.80 -7.08
N ASP A 101 0.57 6.45 -6.74
CA ASP A 101 1.58 7.39 -6.25
C ASP A 101 1.99 8.39 -7.34
N CYS A 102 2.18 7.91 -8.58
CA CYS A 102 2.41 8.76 -9.74
C CYS A 102 1.26 9.76 -9.93
N ALA A 103 0.03 9.26 -9.93
CA ALA A 103 -1.18 10.07 -10.13
C ALA A 103 -1.37 11.11 -9.02
N LYS A 104 -1.17 10.73 -7.75
CA LYS A 104 -1.25 11.65 -6.59
C LYS A 104 -0.20 12.75 -6.70
N ALA A 105 1.06 12.38 -6.96
CA ALA A 105 2.15 13.34 -7.09
C ALA A 105 1.95 14.27 -8.30
N ALA A 106 1.48 13.75 -9.45
CA ALA A 106 1.11 14.54 -10.60
C ALA A 106 -0.05 15.51 -10.29
N GLY A 107 -1.09 15.04 -9.60
CA GLY A 107 -2.19 15.88 -9.11
C GLY A 107 -1.70 16.99 -8.18
N ALA A 108 -0.74 16.72 -7.30
CA ALA A 108 -0.10 17.73 -6.46
C ALA A 108 0.65 18.78 -7.30
N ARG A 109 1.38 18.34 -8.34
CA ARG A 109 2.05 19.24 -9.29
C ARG A 109 1.07 20.09 -10.08
N VAL A 110 -0.08 19.55 -10.50
CA VAL A 110 -1.15 20.29 -11.18
C VAL A 110 -1.64 21.46 -10.31
N VAL A 111 -1.91 21.22 -9.03
CA VAL A 111 -2.44 22.26 -8.13
C VAL A 111 -1.36 23.18 -7.56
N LYS A 112 -0.09 22.79 -7.64
CA LYS A 112 1.09 23.56 -7.18
C LYS A 112 2.14 23.67 -8.30
N PRO A 113 1.83 24.30 -9.45
CA PRO A 113 2.70 24.29 -10.63
C PRO A 113 4.08 24.95 -10.42
N LYS A 114 4.22 25.82 -9.43
CA LYS A 114 5.49 26.50 -9.09
C LYS A 114 6.37 25.71 -8.10
N GLN A 115 5.86 24.64 -7.49
CA GLN A 115 6.57 23.86 -6.49
C GLN A 115 7.04 22.55 -7.11
N SER A 116 8.35 22.28 -7.13
CA SER A 116 8.90 21.02 -7.66
C SER A 116 8.51 19.82 -6.80
N VAL A 117 8.55 18.61 -7.38
CA VAL A 117 8.34 17.34 -6.63
C VAL A 117 9.31 17.25 -5.46
N ARG A 118 10.59 17.61 -5.65
CA ARG A 118 11.60 17.63 -4.59
C ARG A 118 11.22 18.56 -3.42
N ALA A 119 10.62 19.70 -3.71
CA ALA A 119 10.17 20.66 -2.68
C ALA A 119 8.92 20.18 -1.91
N MET A 120 8.17 19.21 -2.46
CA MET A 120 7.01 18.62 -1.81
C MET A 120 7.36 17.46 -0.86
N ARG A 121 8.60 16.96 -0.85
CA ARG A 121 9.05 15.86 0.01
C ARG A 121 8.80 16.14 1.49
N GLY A 122 8.38 15.12 2.23
CA GLY A 122 8.10 15.17 3.67
C GLY A 122 6.65 15.50 3.97
N GLN A 123 6.41 16.11 5.11
CA GLN A 123 5.07 16.28 5.68
C GLN A 123 4.44 17.61 5.31
N LEU A 124 3.14 17.58 4.94
CA LEU A 124 2.26 18.76 4.83
C LEU A 124 2.85 19.92 4.01
N LYS A 125 3.28 19.69 2.77
CA LYS A 125 3.85 20.71 1.91
C LYS A 125 3.00 21.04 0.67
N VAL A 126 1.95 20.28 0.41
CA VAL A 126 1.04 20.52 -0.73
C VAL A 126 -0.06 21.51 -0.33
N HIS A 127 -0.78 21.25 0.76
CA HIS A 127 -1.82 22.12 1.32
C HIS A 127 -2.92 22.58 0.34
N LYS A 128 -3.14 21.85 -0.74
CA LYS A 128 -4.15 22.18 -1.74
C LYS A 128 -4.79 20.89 -2.26
N ALA A 129 -6.13 20.89 -2.28
CA ALA A 129 -6.89 19.73 -2.77
C ALA A 129 -6.48 19.38 -4.20
N LEU A 130 -6.29 18.08 -4.44
CA LEU A 130 -6.07 17.56 -5.78
C LEU A 130 -7.30 17.77 -6.66
N PRO A 131 -7.17 17.68 -8.00
CA PRO A 131 -8.33 17.50 -8.85
C PRO A 131 -9.19 16.32 -8.40
N PRO A 132 -10.47 16.22 -8.78
CA PRO A 132 -11.26 15.02 -8.54
C PRO A 132 -10.45 13.77 -8.85
N PHE A 133 -10.27 12.91 -7.83
CA PHE A 133 -9.33 11.79 -7.88
C PHE A 133 -10.06 10.48 -7.60
N PHE A 134 -9.97 9.55 -8.54
CA PHE A 134 -10.64 8.26 -8.52
C PHE A 134 -9.59 7.16 -8.50
N ALA A 135 -9.43 6.50 -7.37
CA ALA A 135 -8.47 5.41 -7.21
C ALA A 135 -9.11 4.07 -7.59
N VAL A 136 -8.45 3.33 -8.46
CA VAL A 136 -8.91 2.02 -8.94
C VAL A 136 -7.78 1.01 -8.75
N PRO A 137 -7.67 0.38 -7.55
CA PRO A 137 -6.63 -0.60 -7.27
C PRO A 137 -6.84 -1.88 -8.11
N THR A 138 -5.75 -2.38 -8.67
CA THR A 138 -5.67 -3.69 -9.34
C THR A 138 -4.86 -4.69 -8.52
N THR A 139 -4.38 -4.31 -7.34
CA THR A 139 -3.69 -5.16 -6.36
C THR A 139 -4.34 -5.00 -4.99
N ALA A 140 -4.34 -6.06 -4.20
CA ALA A 140 -4.82 -6.05 -2.83
C ALA A 140 -3.60 -6.04 -1.87
N GLY A 141 -3.00 -4.88 -1.64
CA GLY A 141 -1.76 -4.78 -0.88
C GLY A 141 -1.51 -3.41 -0.27
N THR A 142 -1.14 -2.44 -1.10
CA THR A 142 -0.63 -1.14 -0.65
C THR A 142 -1.65 -0.26 0.07
N GLY A 143 -2.95 -0.47 -0.15
CA GLY A 143 -3.98 0.41 0.39
C GLY A 143 -3.86 1.87 -0.06
N SER A 144 -3.09 2.16 -1.14
CA SER A 144 -2.80 3.53 -1.59
C SER A 144 -4.07 4.33 -1.90
N GLU A 145 -5.18 3.67 -2.23
CA GLU A 145 -6.49 4.29 -2.40
C GLU A 145 -7.04 4.96 -1.13
N THR A 146 -6.43 4.72 0.03
CA THR A 146 -6.83 5.32 1.31
C THR A 146 -5.78 6.22 1.92
N THR A 147 -4.55 6.19 1.40
CA THR A 147 -3.40 6.84 2.05
C THR A 147 -3.22 8.30 1.66
N VAL A 148 -2.58 9.03 2.54
CA VAL A 148 -2.16 10.43 2.38
C VAL A 148 -0.75 10.55 1.76
N ALA A 149 -0.16 9.42 1.36
CA ALA A 149 1.21 9.34 0.88
C ALA A 149 1.29 9.11 -0.62
N ALA A 150 2.39 9.60 -1.23
CA ALA A 150 2.87 9.21 -2.54
C ALA A 150 4.39 9.02 -2.46
N VAL A 151 4.88 7.82 -2.78
CA VAL A 151 6.31 7.51 -2.78
C VAL A 151 6.89 7.73 -4.17
N VAL A 152 7.94 8.53 -4.26
CA VAL A 152 8.55 8.96 -5.52
C VAL A 152 10.04 8.68 -5.48
N THR A 153 10.57 8.15 -6.57
CA THR A 153 12.01 7.94 -6.75
C THR A 153 12.63 9.15 -7.45
N ASP A 154 13.68 9.68 -6.85
CA ASP A 154 14.52 10.69 -7.49
C ASP A 154 15.62 9.98 -8.30
N PRO A 155 15.62 10.07 -9.64
CA PRO A 155 16.60 9.36 -10.47
C PRO A 155 18.03 9.91 -10.35
N GLU A 156 18.21 11.12 -9.80
CA GLU A 156 19.56 11.70 -9.62
C GLU A 156 20.22 11.19 -8.32
N THR A 157 19.43 10.97 -7.26
CA THR A 157 19.96 10.53 -5.96
C THR A 157 19.67 9.06 -5.67
N HIS A 158 18.82 8.42 -6.49
CA HIS A 158 18.29 7.06 -6.29
C HIS A 158 17.55 6.88 -4.96
N GLU A 159 17.14 7.97 -4.32
CA GLU A 159 16.39 7.95 -3.08
C GLU A 159 14.89 7.86 -3.35
N LYS A 160 14.21 7.00 -2.58
CA LYS A 160 12.75 6.99 -2.47
C LYS A 160 12.33 8.01 -1.41
N ASN A 161 11.45 8.91 -1.80
CA ASN A 161 10.98 9.97 -0.91
C ASN A 161 9.46 10.01 -0.89
N ALA A 162 8.87 10.06 0.30
CA ALA A 162 7.44 10.21 0.45
C ALA A 162 7.04 11.70 0.42
N ILE A 163 5.95 11.97 -0.28
CA ILE A 163 5.16 13.20 -0.15
C ILE A 163 3.96 12.83 0.70
N ASN A 164 3.85 13.38 1.88
CA ASN A 164 2.76 13.08 2.83
C ASN A 164 1.92 14.34 3.08
N ASP A 165 0.68 14.33 2.63
CA ASP A 165 -0.26 15.42 2.86
C ASP A 165 -1.70 14.90 2.82
N THR A 166 -2.55 15.34 3.72
CA THR A 166 -3.97 14.94 3.76
C THR A 166 -4.69 15.22 2.44
N CYS A 167 -4.20 16.19 1.67
CA CYS A 167 -4.71 16.53 0.35
C CYS A 167 -4.49 15.43 -0.71
N LEU A 168 -3.53 14.51 -0.50
CA LEU A 168 -3.24 13.41 -1.42
C LEU A 168 -4.20 12.23 -1.27
N ARG A 169 -4.99 12.20 -0.20
CA ARG A 169 -5.94 11.13 0.03
C ARG A 169 -7.02 11.14 -1.07
N PRO A 170 -7.21 10.01 -1.78
CA PRO A 170 -8.27 9.91 -2.77
C PRO A 170 -9.65 10.19 -2.18
N LYS A 171 -10.49 10.91 -2.91
CA LYS A 171 -11.88 11.16 -2.50
C LYS A 171 -12.81 10.00 -2.88
N TYR A 172 -12.42 9.21 -3.87
CA TYR A 172 -13.22 8.14 -4.44
C TYR A 172 -12.34 6.93 -4.69
N ALA A 173 -12.85 5.75 -4.36
CA ALA A 173 -12.16 4.48 -4.65
C ALA A 173 -13.14 3.44 -5.21
N VAL A 174 -12.63 2.57 -6.08
CA VAL A 174 -13.38 1.48 -6.71
C VAL A 174 -12.73 0.17 -6.32
N LEU A 175 -13.41 -0.65 -5.55
CA LEU A 175 -12.94 -1.96 -5.12
C LEU A 175 -13.65 -3.05 -5.95
N ASP A 176 -13.11 -3.30 -7.14
CA ASP A 176 -13.67 -4.29 -8.07
C ASP A 176 -12.79 -5.55 -8.11
N PRO A 177 -13.25 -6.69 -7.56
CA PRO A 177 -12.47 -7.92 -7.54
C PRO A 177 -12.14 -8.46 -8.94
N GLU A 178 -12.92 -8.14 -9.97
CA GLU A 178 -12.66 -8.59 -11.34
C GLU A 178 -11.33 -8.03 -11.86
N LEU A 179 -10.88 -6.87 -11.37
CA LEU A 179 -9.62 -6.25 -11.76
C LEU A 179 -8.40 -6.97 -11.16
N THR A 180 -8.59 -7.88 -10.23
CA THR A 180 -7.51 -8.61 -9.55
C THR A 180 -7.39 -10.09 -9.94
N VAL A 181 -8.36 -10.63 -10.71
CA VAL A 181 -8.38 -12.07 -11.07
C VAL A 181 -7.20 -12.50 -11.96
N GLY A 182 -6.63 -11.55 -12.69
CA GLY A 182 -5.45 -11.79 -13.55
C GLY A 182 -4.11 -11.70 -12.82
N LEU A 183 -4.09 -11.38 -11.53
CA LEU A 183 -2.84 -11.26 -10.77
C LEU A 183 -2.15 -12.63 -10.67
N PRO A 184 -0.84 -12.71 -10.99
CA PRO A 184 -0.05 -13.90 -10.74
C PRO A 184 -0.03 -14.28 -9.25
N PRO A 185 0.06 -15.59 -8.92
CA PRO A 185 0.07 -16.05 -7.53
C PRO A 185 1.14 -15.35 -6.66
N HIS A 186 2.36 -15.17 -7.17
CA HIS A 186 3.44 -14.51 -6.42
C HIS A 186 3.16 -13.02 -6.13
N ILE A 187 2.41 -12.31 -6.99
CA ILE A 187 1.97 -10.94 -6.72
C ILE A 187 0.83 -10.97 -5.69
N THR A 188 -0.12 -11.91 -5.83
CA THR A 188 -1.21 -12.08 -4.86
C THR A 188 -0.67 -12.30 -3.45
N SER A 189 0.30 -13.23 -3.28
CA SER A 189 0.89 -13.53 -1.97
C SER A 189 1.66 -12.35 -1.39
N THR A 190 2.57 -11.76 -2.16
CA THR A 190 3.43 -10.70 -1.65
C THR A 190 2.65 -9.42 -1.35
N THR A 191 1.68 -9.04 -2.18
CA THR A 191 0.84 -7.87 -1.90
C THR A 191 -0.13 -8.14 -0.74
N GLY A 192 -0.71 -9.34 -0.65
CA GLY A 192 -1.58 -9.69 0.47
C GLY A 192 -0.85 -9.72 1.81
N MET A 193 0.39 -10.20 1.85
CA MET A 193 1.23 -10.17 3.04
C MET A 193 1.70 -8.74 3.38
N ASP A 194 1.83 -7.87 2.40
CA ASP A 194 2.04 -6.43 2.61
C ASP A 194 0.83 -5.81 3.34
N ALA A 195 -0.39 -6.08 2.86
CA ALA A 195 -1.61 -5.64 3.54
C ALA A 195 -1.71 -6.20 4.97
N LEU A 196 -1.33 -7.45 5.20
CA LEU A 196 -1.27 -8.04 6.53
C LEU A 196 -0.27 -7.31 7.42
N THR A 197 0.91 -6.98 6.88
CA THR A 197 1.94 -6.22 7.60
C THR A 197 1.42 -4.85 8.01
N HIS A 198 0.74 -4.13 7.11
CA HIS A 198 0.08 -2.86 7.41
C HIS A 198 -0.90 -2.99 8.58
N ALA A 199 -1.80 -4.00 8.52
CA ALA A 199 -2.79 -4.23 9.57
C ALA A 199 -2.14 -4.55 10.92
N VAL A 200 -1.15 -5.44 10.94
CA VAL A 200 -0.47 -5.88 12.17
C VAL A 200 0.34 -4.73 12.77
N GLU A 201 1.15 -4.01 11.99
CA GLU A 201 1.94 -2.89 12.51
C GLU A 201 1.06 -1.75 13.04
N ALA A 202 -0.04 -1.41 12.32
CA ALA A 202 -1.01 -0.44 12.81
C ALA A 202 -1.66 -0.89 14.13
N TYR A 203 -1.97 -2.19 14.27
CA TYR A 203 -2.62 -2.74 15.45
C TYR A 203 -1.75 -2.75 16.69
N ILE A 204 -0.48 -3.15 16.55
CA ILE A 204 0.45 -3.22 17.67
C ILE A 204 1.08 -1.87 18.03
N GLY A 205 0.97 -0.88 17.15
CA GLY A 205 1.52 0.46 17.33
C GLY A 205 0.86 1.20 18.51
N LYS A 206 1.56 2.21 19.05
CA LYS A 206 1.11 2.98 20.22
C LYS A 206 0.23 4.19 19.90
N SER A 207 -0.03 4.48 18.61
CA SER A 207 -0.86 5.61 18.16
C SER A 207 -2.23 5.19 17.63
N ASN A 208 -2.63 3.94 17.85
CA ASN A 208 -3.92 3.45 17.40
C ASN A 208 -5.10 4.09 18.14
N THR A 209 -6.24 4.11 17.47
CA THR A 209 -7.54 4.55 17.96
C THR A 209 -8.51 3.37 17.95
N LYS A 210 -9.72 3.57 18.51
CA LYS A 210 -10.76 2.52 18.44
C LYS A 210 -11.11 2.13 17.02
N ASP A 211 -11.11 3.08 16.09
CA ASP A 211 -11.43 2.81 14.69
C ASP A 211 -10.29 2.07 14.00
N THR A 212 -9.03 2.50 14.17
CA THR A 212 -7.88 1.81 13.58
C THR A 212 -7.70 0.40 14.12
N ILE A 213 -8.00 0.17 15.41
CA ILE A 213 -8.02 -1.17 16.02
C ILE A 213 -9.04 -2.05 15.29
N ARG A 214 -10.31 -1.60 15.20
CA ARG A 214 -11.38 -2.36 14.55
C ARG A 214 -11.04 -2.67 13.08
N GLU A 215 -10.53 -1.68 12.35
CA GLU A 215 -10.14 -1.82 10.94
C GLU A 215 -8.98 -2.81 10.76
N ALA A 216 -7.97 -2.75 11.62
CA ALA A 216 -6.84 -3.66 11.58
C ALA A 216 -7.24 -5.11 11.96
N GLU A 217 -8.15 -5.28 12.93
CA GLU A 217 -8.72 -6.58 13.30
C GLU A 217 -9.51 -7.21 12.13
N GLU A 218 -10.42 -6.43 11.51
CA GLU A 218 -11.20 -6.88 10.36
C GLU A 218 -10.29 -7.17 9.15
N ALA A 219 -9.31 -6.31 8.87
CA ALA A 219 -8.33 -6.53 7.81
C ALA A 219 -7.54 -7.82 8.02
N THR A 220 -7.02 -8.03 9.23
CA THR A 220 -6.26 -9.24 9.57
C THR A 220 -7.10 -10.50 9.34
N LYS A 221 -8.36 -10.50 9.80
CA LYS A 221 -9.26 -11.64 9.60
C LYS A 221 -9.53 -11.89 8.12
N LEU A 222 -9.91 -10.86 7.36
CA LEU A 222 -10.20 -11.00 5.94
C LEU A 222 -9.00 -11.55 5.16
N ILE A 223 -7.79 -11.06 5.46
CA ILE A 223 -6.58 -11.51 4.77
C ILE A 223 -6.25 -12.96 5.15
N PHE A 224 -6.25 -13.32 6.44
CA PHE A 224 -5.98 -14.68 6.87
C PHE A 224 -6.96 -15.70 6.29
N ASP A 225 -8.25 -15.36 6.24
CA ASP A 225 -9.29 -16.28 5.75
C ASP A 225 -9.25 -16.46 4.22
N ASN A 226 -8.63 -15.54 3.46
CA ASN A 226 -8.80 -15.50 2.00
C ASN A 226 -7.50 -15.53 1.18
N ILE A 227 -6.33 -15.24 1.77
CA ILE A 227 -5.10 -15.07 1.00
C ILE A 227 -4.64 -16.37 0.30
N GLU A 228 -4.73 -17.51 0.98
CA GLU A 228 -4.36 -18.80 0.39
C GLU A 228 -5.34 -19.22 -0.72
N GLU A 229 -6.64 -18.99 -0.54
CA GLU A 229 -7.63 -19.21 -1.60
C GLU A 229 -7.39 -18.30 -2.80
N ALA A 230 -7.15 -17.01 -2.58
CA ALA A 230 -6.84 -16.07 -3.65
C ALA A 230 -5.50 -16.41 -4.37
N TYR A 231 -4.54 -16.99 -3.65
CA TYR A 231 -3.27 -17.45 -4.20
C TYR A 231 -3.44 -18.70 -5.06
N ASN A 232 -4.16 -19.72 -4.56
CA ASN A 232 -4.33 -21.02 -5.21
C ASN A 232 -5.40 -20.99 -6.31
N ASN A 233 -6.46 -20.19 -6.11
CA ASN A 233 -7.60 -20.05 -7.01
C ASN A 233 -7.88 -18.57 -7.30
N GLY A 234 -6.99 -17.95 -8.09
CA GLY A 234 -7.06 -16.53 -8.42
C GLY A 234 -8.36 -16.06 -9.09
N LYS A 235 -9.21 -16.98 -9.54
CA LYS A 235 -10.53 -16.68 -10.13
C LYS A 235 -11.68 -16.61 -9.12
N ASN A 236 -11.43 -16.93 -7.86
CA ASN A 236 -12.44 -16.82 -6.81
C ASN A 236 -12.69 -15.34 -6.48
N LEU A 237 -13.80 -14.80 -7.03
CA LEU A 237 -14.15 -13.38 -6.88
C LEU A 237 -14.46 -12.99 -5.43
N GLU A 238 -14.97 -13.92 -4.61
CA GLU A 238 -15.24 -13.66 -3.20
C GLU A 238 -13.92 -13.47 -2.45
N ALA A 239 -12.96 -14.40 -2.61
CA ALA A 239 -11.65 -14.28 -1.99
C ALA A 239 -10.92 -13.01 -2.48
N ARG A 240 -10.96 -12.70 -3.77
CA ARG A 240 -10.40 -11.46 -4.34
C ARG A 240 -11.03 -10.21 -3.75
N GLY A 241 -12.35 -10.18 -3.60
CA GLY A 241 -13.09 -9.07 -2.99
C GLY A 241 -12.73 -8.88 -1.53
N ASN A 242 -12.64 -9.99 -0.77
CA ASN A 242 -12.23 -9.98 0.63
C ASN A 242 -10.78 -9.50 0.79
N MET A 243 -9.86 -9.89 -0.11
CA MET A 243 -8.49 -9.38 -0.12
C MET A 243 -8.43 -7.89 -0.42
N LEU A 244 -9.18 -7.36 -1.39
CA LEU A 244 -9.27 -5.92 -1.67
C LEU A 244 -9.81 -5.16 -0.45
N LYS A 245 -10.88 -5.66 0.17
CA LYS A 245 -11.44 -5.05 1.38
C LYS A 245 -10.47 -5.08 2.54
N GLY A 246 -9.77 -6.20 2.76
CA GLY A 246 -8.72 -6.32 3.76
C GLY A 246 -7.60 -5.31 3.55
N SER A 247 -7.11 -5.17 2.31
CA SER A 247 -6.11 -4.17 1.94
C SER A 247 -6.59 -2.73 2.17
N TYR A 248 -7.83 -2.42 1.79
CA TYR A 248 -8.45 -1.12 2.02
C TYR A 248 -8.53 -0.78 3.51
N LEU A 249 -9.00 -1.71 4.35
CA LEU A 249 -9.10 -1.50 5.79
C LEU A 249 -7.72 -1.38 6.46
N ALA A 250 -6.75 -2.21 6.05
CA ALA A 250 -5.36 -2.08 6.49
C ALA A 250 -4.78 -0.71 6.12
N GLY A 251 -5.07 -0.25 4.90
CA GLY A 251 -4.67 1.07 4.39
C GLY A 251 -5.23 2.21 5.23
N ARG A 252 -6.50 2.13 5.63
CA ARG A 252 -7.13 3.09 6.54
C ARG A 252 -6.48 3.06 7.92
N ALA A 253 -6.29 1.87 8.47
CA ALA A 253 -5.71 1.70 9.80
C ALA A 253 -4.30 2.33 9.87
N PHE A 254 -3.38 1.96 8.97
CA PHE A 254 -2.01 2.47 9.04
C PHE A 254 -1.88 3.94 8.64
N THR A 255 -2.77 4.47 7.80
CA THR A 255 -2.77 5.90 7.48
C THR A 255 -2.91 6.77 8.73
N HIS A 256 -3.61 6.29 9.75
CA HIS A 256 -3.81 6.99 11.02
C HIS A 256 -2.87 6.49 12.12
N ALA A 257 -2.55 5.19 12.14
CA ALA A 257 -1.77 4.56 13.21
C ALA A 257 -0.29 4.36 12.86
N TYR A 258 0.13 4.73 11.66
CA TYR A 258 1.47 4.51 11.11
C TYR A 258 1.82 3.03 10.91
N VAL A 259 3.03 2.81 10.44
CA VAL A 259 3.70 1.50 10.28
C VAL A 259 4.83 1.37 11.32
N GLY A 260 5.68 0.36 11.20
CA GLY A 260 6.76 0.11 12.16
C GLY A 260 8.09 -0.30 11.51
N TYR A 261 8.89 -1.07 12.25
CA TYR A 261 10.22 -1.45 11.79
C TYR A 261 10.22 -2.46 10.64
N VAL A 262 9.14 -3.21 10.42
CA VAL A 262 9.04 -4.06 9.22
C VAL A 262 9.18 -3.18 7.98
N HIS A 263 8.37 -2.13 7.88
CA HIS A 263 8.43 -1.19 6.76
C HIS A 263 9.74 -0.40 6.72
N ALA A 264 10.24 0.07 7.87
CA ALA A 264 11.50 0.80 7.93
C ALA A 264 12.68 -0.01 7.38
N ILE A 265 12.73 -1.32 7.62
CA ILE A 265 13.75 -2.21 7.09
C ILE A 265 13.46 -2.55 5.61
N ALA A 266 12.21 -2.89 5.26
CA ALA A 266 11.81 -3.26 3.91
C ALA A 266 12.07 -2.16 2.87
N HIS A 267 11.81 -0.90 3.22
CA HIS A 267 12.09 0.25 2.34
C HIS A 267 13.57 0.32 1.96
N ASN A 268 14.46 0.01 2.89
CA ASN A 268 15.90 0.04 2.66
C ASN A 268 16.38 -1.15 1.82
N LEU A 269 15.81 -2.35 1.99
CA LEU A 269 16.06 -3.48 1.08
C LEU A 269 15.56 -3.16 -0.35
N GLY A 270 14.39 -2.56 -0.46
CA GLY A 270 13.87 -2.08 -1.74
C GLY A 270 14.75 -1.03 -2.40
N GLY A 271 15.32 -0.11 -1.61
CA GLY A 271 16.21 0.94 -2.10
C GLY A 271 17.59 0.43 -2.52
N LEU A 272 18.17 -0.50 -1.76
CA LEU A 272 19.55 -0.95 -1.95
C LEU A 272 19.65 -2.12 -2.96
N TYR A 273 18.72 -3.06 -2.89
CA TYR A 273 18.74 -4.30 -3.68
C TYR A 273 17.61 -4.43 -4.70
N GLY A 274 16.70 -3.46 -4.74
CA GLY A 274 15.53 -3.54 -5.63
C GLY A 274 14.50 -4.61 -5.20
N THR A 275 14.56 -5.08 -3.95
CA THR A 275 13.65 -6.11 -3.43
C THR A 275 12.20 -5.64 -3.55
N PRO A 276 11.29 -6.47 -4.12
CA PRO A 276 9.88 -6.13 -4.15
C PRO A 276 9.33 -5.85 -2.75
N HIS A 277 8.63 -4.73 -2.58
CA HIS A 277 8.22 -4.21 -1.27
C HIS A 277 7.42 -5.23 -0.45
N GLY A 278 6.37 -5.81 -1.04
CA GLY A 278 5.54 -6.79 -0.34
C GLY A 278 6.29 -8.08 0.00
N LEU A 279 7.27 -8.50 -0.83
CA LEU A 279 8.14 -9.63 -0.51
C LEU A 279 9.02 -9.31 0.70
N ALA A 280 9.62 -8.12 0.74
CA ALA A 280 10.43 -7.71 1.87
C ALA A 280 9.62 -7.69 3.17
N ASN A 281 8.42 -7.08 3.15
CA ASN A 281 7.53 -7.06 4.30
C ASN A 281 7.13 -8.46 4.77
N ALA A 282 6.77 -9.35 3.84
CA ALA A 282 6.36 -10.73 4.15
C ALA A 282 7.46 -11.53 4.88
N VAL A 283 8.71 -11.41 4.42
CA VAL A 283 9.85 -12.10 5.04
C VAL A 283 10.20 -11.50 6.40
N ILE A 284 10.24 -10.19 6.51
CA ILE A 284 10.71 -9.48 7.71
C ILE A 284 9.70 -9.55 8.86
N LEU A 285 8.39 -9.55 8.56
CA LEU A 285 7.33 -9.42 9.54
C LEU A 285 7.48 -10.39 10.74
N PRO A 286 7.61 -11.72 10.58
CA PRO A 286 7.69 -12.62 11.73
C PRO A 286 8.92 -12.37 12.62
N TYR A 287 10.04 -11.93 12.05
CA TYR A 287 11.27 -11.66 12.82
C TYR A 287 11.18 -10.38 13.65
N VAL A 288 10.56 -9.34 13.12
CA VAL A 288 10.30 -8.11 13.89
C VAL A 288 9.29 -8.37 15.01
N LEU A 289 8.27 -9.21 14.76
CA LEU A 289 7.33 -9.61 15.80
C LEU A 289 7.99 -10.43 16.90
N ASP A 290 8.93 -11.34 16.58
CA ASP A 290 9.74 -12.05 17.57
C ASP A 290 10.59 -11.08 18.41
N TYR A 291 11.18 -10.07 17.78
CA TYR A 291 11.93 -9.03 18.51
C TYR A 291 11.05 -8.27 19.51
N TYR A 292 9.82 -7.94 19.13
CA TYR A 292 8.91 -7.24 20.04
C TYR A 292 8.50 -8.10 21.24
N ALA A 293 8.38 -9.42 21.05
CA ALA A 293 8.11 -10.40 22.12
C ALA A 293 7.02 -9.91 23.10
N ASP A 294 7.34 -9.87 24.40
CA ASP A 294 6.39 -9.50 25.46
C ASP A 294 5.77 -8.11 25.27
N ALA A 295 6.44 -7.20 24.57
CA ALA A 295 5.92 -5.87 24.30
C ALA A 295 4.72 -5.88 23.33
N ALA A 296 4.56 -6.94 22.51
CA ALA A 296 3.47 -7.07 21.53
C ALA A 296 2.55 -8.28 21.78
N TYR A 297 2.95 -9.25 22.62
CA TYR A 297 2.13 -10.46 22.84
C TYR A 297 0.69 -10.19 23.28
N PRO A 298 0.36 -9.19 24.11
CA PRO A 298 -1.02 -8.91 24.45
C PRO A 298 -1.91 -8.57 23.25
N GLN A 299 -1.37 -7.81 22.28
CA GLN A 299 -2.06 -7.45 21.04
C GLN A 299 -2.09 -8.63 20.07
N LEU A 300 -0.96 -9.31 19.89
CA LEU A 300 -0.86 -10.49 19.00
C LEU A 300 -1.75 -11.63 19.47
N ALA A 301 -1.95 -11.81 20.78
CA ALA A 301 -2.86 -12.81 21.34
C ALA A 301 -4.32 -12.55 20.93
N LYS A 302 -4.75 -11.28 20.85
CA LYS A 302 -6.07 -10.92 20.34
C LYS A 302 -6.20 -11.23 18.86
N LEU A 303 -5.16 -10.93 18.04
CA LEU A 303 -5.15 -11.29 16.64
C LEU A 303 -5.16 -12.81 16.46
N ALA A 304 -4.45 -13.57 17.31
CA ALA A 304 -4.51 -15.04 17.34
C ALA A 304 -5.95 -15.56 17.58
N ASP A 305 -6.66 -14.97 18.51
CA ASP A 305 -8.08 -15.32 18.77
C ASP A 305 -8.97 -15.02 17.56
N ILE A 306 -8.75 -13.89 16.88
CA ILE A 306 -9.51 -13.45 15.70
C ILE A 306 -9.31 -14.42 14.51
N VAL A 307 -8.07 -14.88 14.29
CA VAL A 307 -7.76 -15.82 13.21
C VAL A 307 -7.88 -17.30 13.61
N GLY A 308 -8.25 -17.55 14.87
CA GLY A 308 -8.57 -18.91 15.36
C GLY A 308 -7.38 -19.79 15.72
N VAL A 309 -6.19 -19.21 15.96
CA VAL A 309 -4.98 -19.97 16.32
C VAL A 309 -4.65 -19.88 17.83
N GLY A 310 -3.84 -20.80 18.34
CA GLY A 310 -3.35 -20.78 19.72
C GLY A 310 -4.44 -21.02 20.79
N LYS A 311 -5.53 -21.69 20.44
CA LYS A 311 -6.63 -21.97 21.39
C LYS A 311 -6.13 -22.72 22.61
N GLY A 312 -6.48 -22.24 23.80
CA GLY A 312 -6.09 -22.83 25.08
C GLY A 312 -4.70 -22.42 25.58
N LEU A 313 -3.93 -21.66 24.82
CA LEU A 313 -2.64 -21.12 25.25
C LEU A 313 -2.80 -19.84 26.08
N ASP A 314 -1.80 -19.51 26.87
CA ASP A 314 -1.68 -18.23 27.55
C ASP A 314 -1.40 -17.08 26.54
N THR A 315 -1.32 -15.86 27.03
CA THR A 315 -1.09 -14.67 26.21
C THR A 315 0.19 -14.77 25.37
N ALA A 316 1.30 -15.19 25.96
CA ALA A 316 2.56 -15.33 25.26
C ALA A 316 2.50 -16.49 24.23
N GLY A 317 1.89 -17.62 24.61
CA GLY A 317 1.66 -18.75 23.71
C GLY A 317 0.81 -18.39 22.49
N LYS A 318 -0.29 -17.64 22.69
CA LYS A 318 -1.13 -17.12 21.60
C LYS A 318 -0.35 -16.16 20.69
N GLY A 319 0.44 -15.24 21.25
CA GLY A 319 1.28 -14.33 20.47
C GLY A 319 2.26 -15.09 19.58
N LYS A 320 2.94 -16.09 20.12
CA LYS A 320 3.84 -16.97 19.35
C LYS A 320 3.08 -17.79 18.29
N ALA A 321 1.89 -18.30 18.60
CA ALA A 321 1.05 -19.02 17.66
C ALA A 321 0.62 -18.13 16.48
N PHE A 322 0.35 -16.85 16.68
CA PHE A 322 0.05 -15.90 15.61
C PHE A 322 1.26 -15.68 14.70
N ILE A 323 2.46 -15.49 15.29
CA ILE A 323 3.70 -15.35 14.52
C ILE A 323 3.97 -16.61 13.67
N GLU A 324 3.77 -17.78 14.24
CA GLU A 324 3.93 -19.06 13.52
C GLU A 324 2.89 -19.25 12.41
N ALA A 325 1.67 -18.78 12.62
CA ALA A 325 0.65 -18.75 11.56
C ALA A 325 1.08 -17.87 10.37
N ILE A 326 1.72 -16.73 10.61
CA ILE A 326 2.31 -15.90 9.55
C ILE A 326 3.40 -16.65 8.79
N ARG A 327 4.32 -17.36 9.49
CA ARG A 327 5.34 -18.21 8.84
C ARG A 327 4.71 -19.31 8.00
N THR A 328 3.63 -19.90 8.50
CA THR A 328 2.89 -20.95 7.78
C THR A 328 2.29 -20.40 6.48
N LEU A 329 1.65 -19.22 6.52
CA LEU A 329 1.16 -18.55 5.31
C LEU A 329 2.29 -18.30 4.30
N ASN A 330 3.42 -17.74 4.75
CA ASN A 330 4.58 -17.52 3.89
C ASN A 330 5.04 -18.80 3.21
N LYS A 331 5.20 -19.88 3.98
CA LYS A 331 5.62 -21.18 3.49
C LYS A 331 4.64 -21.77 2.47
N ASN A 332 3.34 -21.72 2.76
CA ASN A 332 2.29 -22.28 1.88
C ASN A 332 2.19 -21.52 0.55
N MET A 333 2.59 -20.25 0.54
CA MET A 333 2.62 -19.39 -0.65
C MET A 333 4.00 -19.27 -1.30
N ASN A 334 4.96 -20.12 -0.94
CA ASN A 334 6.32 -20.14 -1.49
C ASN A 334 7.09 -18.82 -1.31
N ILE A 335 6.80 -18.06 -0.26
CA ILE A 335 7.60 -16.91 0.14
C ILE A 335 8.84 -17.43 0.89
N PRO A 336 10.07 -17.00 0.54
CA PRO A 336 11.28 -17.48 1.19
C PRO A 336 11.30 -17.09 2.67
N GLU A 337 11.89 -17.96 3.49
CA GLU A 337 12.08 -17.67 4.92
C GLU A 337 13.13 -16.61 5.13
N LYS A 338 14.19 -16.61 4.33
CA LYS A 338 15.35 -15.73 4.45
C LYS A 338 15.79 -15.18 3.10
N PHE A 339 16.63 -14.15 3.12
CA PHE A 339 17.29 -13.59 1.95
C PHE A 339 18.78 -14.00 1.91
N ASP A 340 19.24 -14.42 0.74
CA ASP A 340 20.63 -14.82 0.45
C ASP A 340 21.48 -13.73 -0.21
N PHE A 341 20.88 -12.60 -0.52
CA PHE A 341 21.52 -11.49 -1.24
C PHE A 341 22.01 -10.35 -0.34
N ILE A 342 21.63 -10.33 0.94
CA ILE A 342 22.03 -9.27 1.88
C ILE A 342 23.51 -9.45 2.24
N LYS A 343 24.30 -8.41 2.04
CA LYS A 343 25.73 -8.45 2.27
C LYS A 343 26.10 -7.89 3.63
N GLU A 344 27.11 -8.49 4.27
CA GLU A 344 27.66 -8.01 5.55
C GLU A 344 28.14 -6.56 5.48
N GLU A 345 28.73 -6.16 4.36
CA GLU A 345 29.25 -4.80 4.14
C GLU A 345 28.16 -3.73 4.11
N ASP A 346 26.90 -4.12 3.81
CA ASP A 346 25.75 -3.22 3.71
C ASP A 346 24.99 -3.08 5.04
N LEU A 347 25.24 -3.93 6.04
CA LEU A 347 24.57 -3.87 7.34
C LEU A 347 24.63 -2.48 8.00
N PRO A 348 25.78 -1.79 8.05
CA PRO A 348 25.84 -0.48 8.69
C PRO A 348 24.87 0.55 8.08
N ILE A 349 24.76 0.59 6.75
CA ILE A 349 23.88 1.53 6.06
C ILE A 349 22.40 1.12 6.18
N LEU A 350 22.08 -0.18 6.15
CA LEU A 350 20.74 -0.68 6.37
C LEU A 350 20.24 -0.31 7.77
N ILE A 351 21.06 -0.55 8.80
CA ILE A 351 20.74 -0.25 10.19
C ILE A 351 20.53 1.26 10.38
N GLU A 352 21.47 2.07 9.88
CA GLU A 352 21.38 3.53 10.02
C GLU A 352 20.09 4.07 9.39
N ARG A 353 19.78 3.66 8.16
CA ARG A 353 18.60 4.14 7.43
C ARG A 353 17.31 3.67 8.07
N ALA A 354 17.21 2.39 8.46
CA ALA A 354 16.01 1.84 9.10
C ALA A 354 15.72 2.54 10.44
N LEU A 355 16.75 2.76 11.27
CA LEU A 355 16.56 3.47 12.53
C LEU A 355 16.26 4.96 12.35
N LYS A 356 16.86 5.61 11.35
CA LYS A 356 16.55 7.00 11.01
C LYS A 356 15.11 7.19 10.53
N GLU A 357 14.57 6.21 9.79
CA GLU A 357 13.18 6.23 9.34
C GLU A 357 12.23 5.94 10.50
N GLY A 358 12.49 4.88 11.27
CA GLY A 358 11.60 4.43 12.35
C GLY A 358 11.60 5.35 13.57
N ASN A 359 12.74 5.97 13.91
CA ASN A 359 12.89 6.72 15.14
C ASN A 359 13.01 8.25 14.91
N PRO A 360 12.25 9.07 15.62
CA PRO A 360 11.20 8.73 16.60
C PRO A 360 9.80 8.64 15.98
N LEU A 361 9.67 8.58 14.66
CA LEU A 361 8.40 8.80 13.93
C LEU A 361 7.41 7.65 14.16
N TYR A 362 7.88 6.39 14.11
CA TYR A 362 6.98 5.24 14.18
C TYR A 362 6.63 4.87 15.61
N PRO A 363 5.33 4.71 15.91
CA PRO A 363 4.85 4.46 17.28
C PRO A 363 4.95 2.97 17.67
N VAL A 364 6.14 2.41 17.59
CA VAL A 364 6.42 0.98 17.77
C VAL A 364 6.24 0.49 19.21
N PRO A 365 5.94 -0.81 19.44
CA PRO A 365 5.81 -1.40 20.78
C PRO A 365 7.08 -1.27 21.63
N LYS A 366 8.24 -1.50 21.01
CA LYS A 366 9.56 -1.45 21.62
C LYS A 366 10.55 -0.78 20.66
N ILE A 367 11.29 0.21 21.14
CA ILE A 367 12.28 0.94 20.33
C ILE A 367 13.52 0.07 20.12
N MET A 368 13.97 -0.04 18.87
CA MET A 368 15.22 -0.69 18.49
C MET A 368 16.41 0.25 18.67
N ASP A 369 17.50 -0.26 19.24
CA ASP A 369 18.84 0.32 19.10
C ASP A 369 19.60 -0.32 17.89
N LYS A 370 20.86 0.07 17.71
CA LYS A 370 21.66 -0.46 16.60
C LYS A 370 21.92 -1.97 16.71
N LYS A 371 22.11 -2.50 17.93
CA LYS A 371 22.35 -3.92 18.17
C LYS A 371 21.10 -4.74 17.92
N ASP A 372 19.95 -4.24 18.38
CA ASP A 372 18.66 -4.86 18.14
C ASP A 372 18.37 -4.94 16.64
N CYS A 373 18.55 -3.83 15.91
CA CYS A 373 18.31 -3.77 14.47
C CYS A 373 19.24 -4.72 13.69
N GLU A 374 20.52 -4.78 14.04
CA GLU A 374 21.48 -5.72 13.47
C GLU A 374 21.07 -7.17 13.74
N ALA A 375 20.70 -7.51 14.96
CA ALA A 375 20.26 -8.85 15.32
C ALA A 375 19.02 -9.28 14.54
N VAL A 376 18.03 -8.38 14.36
CA VAL A 376 16.85 -8.64 13.56
C VAL A 376 17.22 -8.85 12.10
N ILE A 377 18.04 -7.98 11.48
CA ILE A 377 18.44 -8.14 10.07
C ILE A 377 19.18 -9.46 9.87
N ARG A 378 20.14 -9.80 10.75
CA ARG A 378 20.87 -11.08 10.69
C ARG A 378 19.96 -12.29 10.80
N SER A 379 18.85 -12.22 11.52
CA SER A 379 17.96 -13.36 11.72
C SER A 379 17.26 -13.85 10.42
N PHE A 380 17.07 -12.96 9.45
CA PHE A 380 16.50 -13.29 8.13
C PHE A 380 17.55 -13.24 6.98
N MET A 381 18.81 -13.12 7.28
CA MET A 381 19.90 -13.42 6.34
C MET A 381 20.13 -14.94 6.28
N ALA A 382 20.40 -15.49 5.07
CA ALA A 382 20.67 -16.91 4.87
C ALA A 382 22.13 -17.26 5.19
#